data_8f2f755d62af6cd1214264308cc2e958
#
_entry.id   8f2f755d62af6cd1214264308cc2e958
#
_cell.length_a   1.000
_cell.length_b   1.000
_cell.length_c   1.000
_cell.angle_alpha   90.00
_cell.angle_beta   90.00
_cell.angle_gamma   90.00
#
_symmetry.space_group_name_H-M   'P 1'
#
loop_
_entity.id
_entity.type
_entity.pdbx_description
1 polymer ?
#
loop_
_entity_poly.entity_id
_entity_poly.type
_entity_poly.pdbx_seq_one_letter_code
_entity_poly.pdbx_strand_id
1 'polypeptide(L)' 'MKDLEDKFGEVEKRVRSLVSENRDLAKRVSELTEELSRARRESQELENFHGKKMHVREKIERVLQALEAVEEKK' A
#
# COMPACT_ATOMS: atom_id res chain seq x y z
N MET A 1 46.81 20.98 20.24
CA MET A 1 46.76 19.57 20.65
C MET A 1 46.11 18.74 19.56
N LYS A 2 46.90 17.96 18.87
CA LYS A 2 46.45 17.14 17.71
C LYS A 2 45.36 16.16 18.09
N ASP A 3 45.40 15.53 19.25
CA ASP A 3 44.43 14.53 19.67
C ASP A 3 43.01 15.08 19.83
N LEU A 4 42.88 16.30 20.33
CA LEU A 4 41.61 16.95 20.53
C LEU A 4 41.00 17.39 19.20
N GLU A 5 41.84 17.93 18.30
CA GLU A 5 41.44 18.33 16.96
C GLU A 5 41.07 17.13 16.11
N ASP A 6 41.80 16.03 16.20
CA ASP A 6 41.49 14.79 15.50
C ASP A 6 40.17 14.18 15.95
N LYS A 7 39.94 14.17 17.28
CA LYS A 7 38.66 13.68 17.84
C LYS A 7 37.51 14.56 17.45
N PHE A 8 37.71 15.86 17.41
CA PHE A 8 36.67 16.82 16.98
C PHE A 8 36.33 16.62 15.51
N GLY A 9 37.34 16.41 14.68
CA GLY A 9 37.18 16.11 13.27
C GLY A 9 36.41 14.80 13.02
N GLU A 10 36.70 13.78 13.83
CA GLU A 10 35.98 12.51 13.77
C GLU A 10 34.50 12.67 14.15
N VAL A 11 34.23 13.43 15.20
CA VAL A 11 32.86 13.73 15.63
C VAL A 11 32.11 14.50 14.53
N GLU A 12 32.73 15.48 13.90
CA GLU A 12 32.15 16.21 12.78
C GLU A 12 31.78 15.29 11.62
N LYS A 13 32.69 14.39 11.26
CA LYS A 13 32.42 13.40 10.18
C LYS A 13 31.24 12.51 10.50
N ARG A 14 31.17 12.03 11.75
CA ARG A 14 30.06 11.18 12.20
C ARG A 14 28.74 11.92 12.20
N VAL A 15 28.73 13.18 12.64
CA VAL A 15 27.54 14.01 12.63
C VAL A 15 27.06 14.23 11.19
N ARG A 16 27.96 14.54 10.27
CA ARG A 16 27.60 14.72 8.86
C ARG A 16 27.07 13.44 8.24
N SER A 17 27.70 12.30 8.57
CA SER A 17 27.24 10.99 8.11
C SER A 17 25.85 10.67 8.64
N LEU A 18 25.59 10.92 9.93
CA LEU A 18 24.27 10.70 10.55
C LEU A 18 23.20 11.61 9.95
N VAL A 19 23.53 12.86 9.67
CA VAL A 19 22.62 13.80 9.02
C VAL A 19 22.26 13.30 7.63
N SER A 20 23.25 12.86 6.87
CA SER A 20 23.04 12.31 5.52
C SER A 20 22.18 11.04 5.57
N GLU A 21 22.50 10.11 6.45
CA GLU A 21 21.71 8.89 6.65
C GLU A 21 20.27 9.20 7.06
N ASN A 22 20.11 10.17 7.95
CA ASN A 22 18.79 10.57 8.43
C ASN A 22 17.94 11.16 7.28
N ARG A 23 18.54 11.95 6.41
CA ARG A 23 17.87 12.48 5.22
C ARG A 23 17.46 11.36 4.27
N ASP A 24 18.36 10.41 4.03
CA ASP A 24 18.09 9.25 3.17
C ASP A 24 16.96 8.39 3.73
N LEU A 25 16.97 8.15 5.04
CA LEU A 25 15.90 7.39 5.71
C LEU A 25 14.57 8.13 5.66
N ALA A 26 14.57 9.44 5.88
CA ALA A 26 13.36 10.26 5.80
C ALA A 26 12.75 10.20 4.39
N LYS A 27 13.61 10.28 3.37
CA LYS A 27 13.19 10.14 1.98
C LYS A 27 12.60 8.75 1.71
N ARG A 28 13.26 7.71 2.21
CA ARG A 28 12.80 6.33 2.05
C ARG A 28 11.45 6.10 2.74
N VAL A 29 11.28 6.63 3.95
CA VAL A 29 10.01 6.57 4.68
C VAL A 29 8.89 7.25 3.89
N SER A 30 9.17 8.42 3.31
CA SER A 30 8.22 9.15 2.48
C SER A 30 7.81 8.33 1.25
N GLU A 31 8.78 7.74 0.55
CA GLU A 31 8.53 6.88 -0.62
C GLU A 31 7.69 5.66 -0.26
N LEU A 32 8.04 4.99 0.84
CA LEU A 32 7.31 3.81 1.32
C LEU A 32 5.90 4.16 1.74
N THR A 33 5.69 5.32 2.35
CA THR A 33 4.37 5.80 2.76
C THR A 33 3.49 6.03 1.52
N GLU A 34 4.05 6.62 0.47
CA GLU A 34 3.33 6.81 -0.79
C GLU A 34 2.99 5.48 -1.47
N GLU A 35 3.95 4.56 -1.51
CA GLU A 35 3.74 3.23 -2.07
C GLU A 35 2.65 2.47 -1.32
N LEU A 36 2.66 2.55 0.01
CA LEU A 36 1.65 1.91 0.85
C LEU A 36 0.27 2.51 0.62
N SER A 37 0.17 3.83 0.53
CA SER A 37 -1.08 4.52 0.25
C SER A 37 -1.66 4.09 -1.10
N ARG A 38 -0.81 3.98 -2.11
CA ARG A 38 -1.20 3.54 -3.45
C ARG A 38 -1.67 2.08 -3.44
N ALA A 39 -0.91 1.20 -2.78
CA ALA A 39 -1.25 -0.21 -2.66
C ALA A 39 -2.59 -0.43 -1.95
N ARG A 40 -2.85 0.33 -0.89
CA ARG A 40 -4.13 0.28 -0.17
C ARG A 40 -5.30 0.72 -1.04
N ARG A 41 -5.09 1.75 -1.84
CA ARG A 41 -6.11 2.25 -2.77
C ARG A 41 -6.44 1.22 -3.84
N GLU A 42 -5.42 0.61 -4.43
CA GLU A 42 -5.57 -0.45 -5.42
C GLU A 42 -6.30 -1.67 -4.84
N SER A 43 -5.94 -2.06 -3.62
CA SER A 43 -6.59 -3.16 -2.90
C SER A 43 -8.06 -2.87 -2.65
N GLN A 44 -8.39 -1.65 -2.24
CA GLN A 44 -9.77 -1.21 -2.00
C GLN A 44 -10.59 -1.22 -3.29
N GLU A 45 -10.03 -0.74 -4.38
CA GLU A 45 -10.67 -0.75 -5.70
C GLU A 45 -10.94 -2.18 -6.17
N LEU A 46 -10.00 -3.07 -5.95
CA LEU A 46 -10.15 -4.48 -6.28
C LEU A 46 -11.25 -5.16 -5.47
N GLU A 47 -11.32 -4.89 -4.16
CA GLU A 47 -12.38 -5.38 -3.29
C GLU A 47 -13.75 -4.87 -3.73
N ASN A 48 -13.85 -3.59 -4.07
CA ASN A 48 -15.09 -2.99 -4.56
C ASN A 48 -15.53 -3.61 -5.88
N PHE A 49 -14.59 -3.82 -6.77
CA PHE A 49 -14.85 -4.48 -8.06
C PHE A 49 -15.34 -5.92 -7.85
N HIS A 50 -14.68 -6.65 -6.99
CA HIS A 50 -15.04 -8.03 -6.65
C HIS A 50 -16.44 -8.10 -6.02
N GLY A 51 -16.76 -7.19 -5.11
CA GLY A 51 -18.08 -7.10 -4.49
C GLY A 51 -19.19 -6.82 -5.51
N LYS A 52 -18.95 -5.93 -6.44
CA LYS A 52 -19.91 -5.63 -7.53
C LYS A 52 -20.11 -6.85 -8.44
N LYS A 53 -19.03 -7.52 -8.78
CA LYS A 53 -19.07 -8.74 -9.60
C LYS A 53 -19.91 -9.83 -8.94
N MET A 54 -19.71 -10.06 -7.64
CA MET A 54 -20.47 -11.04 -6.87
C MET A 54 -21.95 -10.68 -6.80
N HIS A 55 -22.26 -9.42 -6.63
CA HIS A 55 -23.63 -8.92 -6.57
C HIS A 55 -24.37 -9.15 -7.89
N VAL A 56 -23.72 -8.84 -9.00
CA VAL A 56 -24.28 -9.10 -10.35
C VAL A 56 -24.51 -10.60 -10.57
N ARG A 57 -23.54 -11.41 -10.17
CA ARG A 57 -23.63 -12.87 -10.26
C ARG A 57 -24.83 -13.42 -9.49
N GLU A 58 -25.03 -12.95 -8.27
CA GLU A 58 -26.19 -13.36 -7.45
C GLU A 58 -27.52 -12.98 -8.10
N LYS A 59 -27.62 -11.79 -8.70
CA LYS A 59 -28.81 -11.37 -9.43
C LYS A 59 -29.09 -12.26 -10.62
N ILE A 60 -28.07 -12.62 -11.39
CA ILE A 60 -28.20 -13.50 -12.54
C ILE A 60 -28.69 -14.89 -12.09
N GLU A 61 -28.12 -15.42 -11.01
CA GLU A 61 -28.54 -16.71 -10.44
C GLU A 61 -30.02 -16.71 -10.03
N ARG A 62 -30.48 -15.64 -9.40
CA ARG A 62 -31.87 -15.49 -9.00
C ARG A 62 -32.80 -15.44 -10.21
N VAL A 63 -32.43 -14.73 -11.25
CA VAL A 63 -33.21 -14.67 -12.48
C VAL A 63 -33.28 -16.04 -13.15
N LEU A 64 -32.18 -16.77 -13.21
CA LEU A 64 -32.13 -18.12 -13.77
C LEU A 64 -33.02 -19.09 -12.98
N GLN A 65 -32.97 -19.04 -11.65
CA GLN A 65 -33.83 -19.85 -10.79
C GLN A 65 -35.31 -19.55 -10.99
N ALA A 66 -35.67 -18.26 -11.14
CA ALA A 66 -37.05 -17.85 -11.41
C ALA A 66 -37.54 -18.37 -12.77
N LEU A 67 -36.69 -18.34 -13.79
CA LEU A 67 -37.02 -18.86 -15.13
C LEU A 67 -37.18 -20.38 -15.10
N GLU A 68 -36.32 -21.10 -14.40
CA GLU A 68 -36.42 -22.55 -14.21
C GLU A 68 -37.76 -22.92 -13.55
N ALA A 69 -38.16 -22.21 -12.51
CA ALA A 69 -39.41 -22.43 -11.79
C ALA A 69 -40.63 -22.21 -12.73
N VAL A 70 -40.57 -21.25 -13.63
CA VAL A 70 -41.63 -21.00 -14.61
C VAL A 70 -41.70 -22.14 -15.65
N GLU A 71 -40.54 -22.63 -16.11
CA GLU A 71 -40.48 -23.76 -17.06
C GLU A 71 -41.05 -25.05 -16.46
N GLU A 72 -40.76 -25.33 -15.20
CA GLU A 72 -41.24 -26.52 -14.50
C GLU A 72 -42.78 -26.53 -14.35
N LYS A 73 -43.40 -25.37 -14.29
CA LYS A 73 -44.86 -25.25 -14.18
C LYS A 73 -45.64 -25.40 -15.48
N LYS A 74 -44.89 -25.46 -16.56
CA LYS A 74 -45.50 -25.74 -17.86
C LYS A 74 -45.70 -27.26 -18.05
#